data_c40011241627b9788823ac4a81344c1b
#
_entry.id   c40011241627b9788823ac4a81344c1b
#
_cell.length_a   1.000
_cell.length_b   1.000
_cell.length_c   1.000
_cell.angle_alpha   90.00
_cell.angle_beta   90.00
_cell.angle_gamma   90.00
#
_symmetry.space_group_name_H-M   'P 1'
#
loop_
_entity.id
_entity.type
_entity.pdbx_description
1 polymer ?
#
loop_
_entity_poly.entity_id
_entity_poly.type
_entity_poly.pdbx_seq_one_letter_code
_entity_poly.pdbx_strand_id
1 'polypeptide(L)'
;MLDRTTTQFSHVKPSDTSYVAGGLRDFFLYRDLGVAEATNGKVIAHLVKANQAPDKGTGWHRHEADFQIVIMVKGWAKFMYEDKVTLVEAGDCVHQRPGIRHFLFDYSPDMEYLEIVSPADFKTVDVEPPTCEVPEPTPWP
;
A
#
# COMPACT_ATOMS: atom_id res chain seq x y z
N MET A 1 9.23 25.74 2.47
CA MET A 1 8.05 26.64 2.61
C MET A 1 6.80 25.88 2.20
N LEU A 2 5.76 26.00 2.99
CA LEU A 2 4.48 25.39 2.64
C LEU A 2 3.78 26.17 1.54
N ASP A 3 3.35 25.49 0.50
CA ASP A 3 2.54 26.11 -0.55
C ASP A 3 1.08 26.11 -0.11
N ARG A 4 0.61 27.23 0.39
CA ARG A 4 -0.76 27.37 0.90
C ARG A 4 -1.78 27.65 -0.20
N THR A 5 -1.33 27.91 -1.42
CA THR A 5 -2.22 28.21 -2.54
C THR A 5 -2.76 26.95 -3.22
N THR A 6 -2.04 25.80 -3.08
CA THR A 6 -2.39 24.55 -3.74
C THR A 6 -2.87 23.47 -2.80
N THR A 7 -2.94 23.75 -1.49
CA THR A 7 -3.42 22.80 -0.49
C THR A 7 -4.70 23.34 0.15
N GLN A 8 -5.64 22.44 0.42
CA GLN A 8 -6.93 22.75 1.00
C GLN A 8 -7.16 21.92 2.24
N PHE A 9 -7.95 22.44 3.17
CA PHE A 9 -8.46 21.63 4.27
C PHE A 9 -9.40 20.57 3.70
N SER A 10 -9.32 19.36 4.23
CA SER A 10 -10.25 18.29 3.91
C SER A 10 -10.56 17.46 5.16
N HIS A 11 -11.75 16.90 5.20
CA HIS A 11 -12.19 16.02 6.28
C HIS A 11 -13.08 14.95 5.66
N VAL A 12 -12.56 13.75 5.51
CA VAL A 12 -13.27 12.62 4.91
C VAL A 12 -13.61 11.61 5.99
N LYS A 13 -14.92 11.36 6.13
CA LYS A 13 -15.45 10.39 7.10
C LYS A 13 -15.62 9.02 6.43
N PRO A 14 -15.73 7.95 7.22
CA PRO A 14 -16.02 6.62 6.65
C PRO A 14 -17.27 6.57 5.77
N SER A 15 -18.25 7.43 6.02
CA SER A 15 -19.48 7.50 5.22
C SER A 15 -19.33 8.27 3.91
N ASP A 16 -18.25 9.02 3.73
CA ASP A 16 -18.07 9.90 2.56
C ASP A 16 -17.49 9.18 1.36
N THR A 17 -16.72 8.13 1.58
CA THR A 17 -16.11 7.33 0.51
C THR A 17 -16.31 5.85 0.79
N SER A 18 -16.18 5.04 -0.24
CA SER A 18 -16.39 3.59 -0.16
C SER A 18 -15.17 2.84 -0.66
N TYR A 19 -15.04 1.60 -0.23
CA TYR A 19 -14.06 0.70 -0.81
C TYR A 19 -14.49 0.32 -2.22
N VAL A 20 -13.58 0.45 -3.18
CA VAL A 20 -13.84 0.14 -4.58
C VAL A 20 -12.77 -0.77 -5.14
N ALA A 21 -13.16 -1.62 -6.09
CA ALA A 21 -12.23 -2.40 -6.89
C ALA A 21 -11.67 -1.55 -8.03
N GLY A 22 -10.69 -2.08 -8.75
CA GLY A 22 -10.13 -1.40 -9.93
C GLY A 22 -8.94 -0.52 -9.65
N GLY A 23 -8.36 -0.59 -8.44
CA GLY A 23 -7.10 0.06 -8.13
C GLY A 23 -5.90 -0.70 -8.70
N LEU A 24 -4.73 -0.48 -8.13
CA LEU A 24 -3.49 -1.08 -8.61
C LEU A 24 -3.51 -2.60 -8.63
N ARG A 25 -4.20 -3.23 -7.67
CA ARG A 25 -4.27 -4.70 -7.55
C ARG A 25 -5.73 -5.17 -7.55
N ASP A 26 -6.02 -6.19 -8.35
CA ASP A 26 -7.36 -6.75 -8.49
C ASP A 26 -7.87 -7.43 -7.21
N PHE A 27 -6.95 -7.95 -6.41
CA PHE A 27 -7.28 -8.69 -5.19
C PHE A 27 -7.43 -7.79 -3.96
N PHE A 28 -7.31 -6.48 -4.14
CA PHE A 28 -7.51 -5.49 -3.07
C PHE A 28 -8.67 -4.55 -3.38
N LEU A 29 -9.23 -4.01 -2.31
CA LEU A 29 -10.16 -2.88 -2.37
C LEU A 29 -9.49 -1.65 -1.82
N TYR A 30 -9.82 -0.49 -2.38
CA TYR A 30 -9.19 0.78 -2.04
C TYR A 30 -10.27 1.79 -1.65
N ARG A 31 -10.01 2.54 -0.59
CA ARG A 31 -10.87 3.63 -0.16
C ARG A 31 -10.04 4.92 -0.11
N ASP A 32 -10.40 5.89 -0.95
CA ASP A 32 -9.74 7.18 -0.99
C ASP A 32 -10.05 8.00 0.25
N LEU A 33 -9.05 8.67 0.81
CA LEU A 33 -9.19 9.54 1.97
C LEU A 33 -9.17 11.03 1.60
N GLY A 34 -9.19 11.36 0.30
CA GLY A 34 -9.35 12.73 -0.18
C GLY A 34 -8.09 13.60 -0.13
N VAL A 35 -6.95 13.03 0.25
CA VAL A 35 -5.72 13.81 0.45
C VAL A 35 -5.09 14.22 -0.89
N ALA A 36 -5.17 13.38 -1.92
CA ALA A 36 -4.59 13.72 -3.22
C ALA A 36 -5.26 14.95 -3.82
N GLU A 37 -6.58 15.04 -3.75
CA GLU A 37 -7.31 16.21 -4.23
C GLU A 37 -7.01 17.44 -3.38
N ALA A 38 -7.02 17.30 -2.06
CA ALA A 38 -6.78 18.42 -1.16
C ALA A 38 -5.35 18.98 -1.28
N THR A 39 -4.37 18.16 -1.65
CA THR A 39 -2.97 18.57 -1.77
C THR A 39 -2.55 18.83 -3.22
N ASN A 40 -3.50 18.82 -4.15
CA ASN A 40 -3.21 18.99 -5.57
C ASN A 40 -2.15 18.01 -6.08
N GLY A 41 -2.28 16.74 -5.68
CA GLY A 41 -1.41 15.65 -6.13
C GLY A 41 -0.10 15.51 -5.39
N LYS A 42 0.12 16.25 -4.32
CA LYS A 42 1.38 16.14 -3.56
C LYS A 42 1.48 14.84 -2.78
N VAL A 43 0.35 14.38 -2.23
CA VAL A 43 0.30 13.17 -1.40
C VAL A 43 -1.00 12.43 -1.67
N ILE A 44 -0.95 11.12 -1.76
CA ILE A 44 -2.15 10.29 -1.72
C ILE A 44 -2.20 9.56 -0.38
N ALA A 45 -3.39 9.43 0.17
CA ALA A 45 -3.65 8.57 1.33
C ALA A 45 -4.89 7.75 1.04
N HIS A 46 -4.79 6.44 1.19
CA HIS A 46 -5.93 5.55 1.01
C HIS A 46 -5.81 4.34 1.93
N LEU A 47 -6.96 3.74 2.24
CA LEU A 47 -7.01 2.45 2.90
C LEU A 47 -7.04 1.35 1.85
N VAL A 48 -6.30 0.29 2.11
CA VAL A 48 -6.19 -0.88 1.24
C VAL A 48 -6.60 -2.09 2.07
N LYS A 49 -7.53 -2.88 1.59
CA LYS A 49 -7.93 -4.08 2.30
C LYS A 49 -8.00 -5.29 1.37
N ALA A 50 -7.81 -6.46 1.96
CA ALA A 50 -7.88 -7.72 1.26
C ALA A 50 -9.31 -7.98 0.78
N ASN A 51 -9.45 -8.46 -0.45
CA ASN A 51 -10.72 -8.86 -1.07
C ASN A 51 -10.70 -10.32 -1.49
N GLN A 52 -9.53 -10.83 -1.81
CA GLN A 52 -9.34 -12.23 -2.24
C GLN A 52 -8.08 -12.78 -1.58
N ALA A 53 -8.03 -14.09 -1.39
CA ALA A 53 -6.86 -14.76 -0.84
C ALA A 53 -5.62 -14.50 -1.71
N PRO A 54 -4.42 -14.43 -1.08
CA PRO A 54 -3.19 -14.29 -1.84
C PRO A 54 -2.96 -15.57 -2.67
N ASP A 55 -2.93 -15.42 -3.98
CA ASP A 55 -2.64 -16.50 -4.90
C ASP A 55 -1.21 -16.35 -5.44
N LYS A 56 -0.97 -15.24 -6.10
CA LYS A 56 0.35 -14.93 -6.66
C LYS A 56 1.02 -13.74 -5.98
N GLY A 57 0.29 -13.03 -5.12
CA GLY A 57 0.76 -11.79 -4.51
C GLY A 57 0.92 -10.68 -5.54
N THR A 58 1.67 -9.66 -5.18
CA THR A 58 1.86 -8.47 -6.03
C THR A 58 2.90 -8.67 -7.12
N GLY A 59 3.75 -9.68 -7.00
CA GLY A 59 4.96 -9.80 -7.82
C GLY A 59 6.04 -8.81 -7.37
N TRP A 60 7.24 -9.01 -7.86
CA TRP A 60 8.38 -8.16 -7.52
C TRP A 60 8.30 -6.83 -8.25
N HIS A 61 8.35 -5.73 -7.49
CA HIS A 61 8.27 -4.38 -8.03
C HIS A 61 8.97 -3.38 -7.10
N ARG A 62 9.09 -2.15 -7.60
CA ARG A 62 9.54 -1.00 -6.82
C ARG A 62 8.65 0.19 -7.14
N HIS A 63 8.63 1.17 -6.27
CA HIS A 63 7.92 2.42 -6.52
C HIS A 63 8.91 3.57 -6.69
N GLU A 64 8.63 4.42 -7.66
CA GLU A 64 9.32 5.69 -7.84
C GLU A 64 8.49 6.75 -7.12
N ALA A 65 8.95 7.15 -5.95
CA ALA A 65 8.24 8.06 -5.06
C ALA A 65 9.23 8.87 -4.23
N ASP A 66 8.73 9.93 -3.60
CA ASP A 66 9.54 10.69 -2.62
C ASP A 66 9.56 9.96 -1.29
N PHE A 67 8.42 9.42 -0.88
CA PHE A 67 8.30 8.55 0.28
C PHE A 67 7.04 7.67 0.15
N GLN A 68 7.03 6.56 0.86
CA GLN A 68 5.86 5.70 0.99
C GLN A 68 5.81 5.13 2.39
N ILE A 69 4.66 5.27 3.04
CA ILE A 69 4.44 4.82 4.42
C ILE A 69 3.26 3.85 4.40
N VAL A 70 3.43 2.71 5.07
CA VAL A 70 2.37 1.72 5.29
C VAL A 70 2.16 1.58 6.79
N ILE A 71 0.92 1.76 7.24
CA ILE A 71 0.52 1.56 8.63
C ILE A 71 -0.54 0.48 8.65
N MET A 72 -0.23 -0.67 9.26
CA MET A 72 -1.18 -1.78 9.35
C MET A 72 -2.27 -1.44 10.36
N VAL A 73 -3.54 -1.50 9.91
CA VAL A 73 -4.70 -1.14 10.72
C VAL A 73 -5.35 -2.38 11.32
N LYS A 74 -5.49 -3.44 10.51
CA LYS A 74 -6.10 -4.72 10.93
C LYS A 74 -5.36 -5.87 10.30
N GLY A 75 -5.35 -7.00 11.01
CA GLY A 75 -4.74 -8.21 10.50
C GLY A 75 -3.24 -8.09 10.33
N TRP A 76 -2.72 -8.78 9.34
CA TRP A 76 -1.29 -8.83 9.10
C TRP A 76 -1.00 -9.02 7.61
N ALA A 77 0.23 -8.70 7.22
CA ALA A 77 0.74 -8.98 5.88
C ALA A 77 2.20 -9.40 5.97
N LYS A 78 2.64 -10.22 5.03
CA LYS A 78 4.06 -10.58 4.88
C LYS A 78 4.57 -10.05 3.56
N PHE A 79 5.63 -9.28 3.66
CA PHE A 79 6.33 -8.71 2.52
C PHE A 79 7.72 -9.32 2.41
N MET A 80 8.18 -9.47 1.18
CA MET A 80 9.62 -9.51 0.94
C MET A 80 10.07 -8.07 0.74
N TYR A 81 11.03 -7.63 1.52
CA TYR A 81 11.76 -6.39 1.29
C TYR A 81 13.20 -6.78 0.97
N GLU A 82 13.57 -6.67 -0.30
CA GLU A 82 14.76 -7.26 -0.87
C GLU A 82 14.75 -8.78 -0.57
N ASP A 83 15.68 -9.31 0.17
CA ASP A 83 15.78 -10.75 0.49
C ASP A 83 15.18 -11.12 1.87
N LYS A 84 14.47 -10.20 2.53
CA LYS A 84 13.97 -10.40 3.89
C LYS A 84 12.47 -10.55 3.95
N VAL A 85 12.01 -11.63 4.57
CA VAL A 85 10.61 -11.80 4.94
C VAL A 85 10.30 -10.87 6.13
N THR A 86 9.29 -10.01 5.97
CA THR A 86 8.89 -9.06 7.00
C THR A 86 7.42 -9.24 7.32
N LEU A 87 7.13 -9.61 8.56
CA LEU A 87 5.75 -9.68 9.07
C LEU A 87 5.36 -8.30 9.58
N VAL A 88 4.28 -7.76 9.02
CA VAL A 88 3.73 -6.45 9.41
C VAL A 88 2.38 -6.71 10.06
N GLU A 89 2.25 -6.32 11.32
CA GLU A 89 1.06 -6.56 12.13
C GLU A 89 0.35 -5.25 12.49
N ALA A 90 -0.90 -5.35 12.95
CA ALA A 90 -1.68 -4.17 13.32
C ALA A 90 -0.92 -3.27 14.29
N GLY A 91 -0.83 -1.99 13.96
CA GLY A 91 -0.07 -0.99 14.71
C GLY A 91 1.34 -0.74 14.18
N ASP A 92 1.86 -1.62 13.32
CA ASP A 92 3.19 -1.44 12.75
C ASP A 92 3.19 -0.35 11.68
N CYS A 93 4.30 0.38 11.61
CA CYS A 93 4.54 1.38 10.58
C CYS A 93 5.80 0.99 9.80
N VAL A 94 5.67 0.93 8.48
CA VAL A 94 6.78 0.64 7.58
C VAL A 94 7.01 1.84 6.68
N HIS A 95 8.23 2.35 6.67
CA HIS A 95 8.67 3.27 5.62
C HIS A 95 9.24 2.43 4.47
N GLN A 96 8.50 2.31 3.39
CA GLN A 96 8.99 1.64 2.18
C GLN A 96 9.91 2.59 1.44
N ARG A 97 11.20 2.48 1.67
CA ARG A 97 12.19 3.33 1.03
C ARG A 97 11.98 3.34 -0.49
N PRO A 98 11.95 4.50 -1.14
CA PRO A 98 11.82 4.56 -2.59
C PRO A 98 12.86 3.69 -3.29
N GLY A 99 12.42 2.93 -4.28
CA GLY A 99 13.28 2.03 -5.04
C GLY A 99 13.53 0.68 -4.40
N ILE A 100 13.08 0.45 -3.17
CA ILE A 100 13.24 -0.89 -2.56
C ILE A 100 12.43 -1.92 -3.35
N ARG A 101 13.08 -3.03 -3.71
CA ARG A 101 12.39 -4.14 -4.38
C ARG A 101 11.57 -4.88 -3.35
N HIS A 102 10.29 -5.07 -3.62
CA HIS A 102 9.41 -5.72 -2.65
C HIS A 102 8.32 -6.51 -3.31
N PHE A 103 7.67 -7.34 -2.50
CA PHE A 103 6.66 -8.30 -2.93
C PHE A 103 5.75 -8.56 -1.73
N LEU A 104 4.48 -8.21 -1.85
CA LEU A 104 3.47 -8.59 -0.88
C LEU A 104 2.94 -9.97 -1.28
N PHE A 105 3.29 -11.00 -0.51
CA PHE A 105 3.02 -12.38 -0.91
C PHE A 105 2.02 -13.12 -0.02
N ASP A 106 1.73 -12.58 1.17
CA ASP A 106 0.82 -13.24 2.11
C ASP A 106 0.13 -12.20 2.97
N TYR A 107 -1.13 -12.43 3.32
CA TYR A 107 -1.89 -11.53 4.18
C TYR A 107 -3.12 -12.24 4.74
N SER A 108 -3.61 -11.75 5.89
CA SER A 108 -4.81 -12.29 6.53
C SER A 108 -6.08 -11.85 5.79
N PRO A 109 -7.21 -12.61 5.97
CA PRO A 109 -8.48 -12.23 5.35
C PRO A 109 -8.99 -10.84 5.76
N ASP A 110 -8.67 -10.39 6.96
CA ASP A 110 -9.06 -9.08 7.49
C ASP A 110 -8.00 -8.00 7.31
N MET A 111 -6.96 -8.28 6.53
CA MET A 111 -5.86 -7.33 6.33
C MET A 111 -6.38 -6.00 5.81
N GLU A 112 -5.98 -4.93 6.49
CA GLU A 112 -6.27 -3.56 6.07
C GLU A 112 -5.12 -2.66 6.51
N TYR A 113 -4.62 -1.84 5.59
CA TYR A 113 -3.55 -0.90 5.92
C TYR A 113 -3.81 0.47 5.32
N LEU A 114 -3.26 1.49 5.98
CA LEU A 114 -3.21 2.85 5.47
C LEU A 114 -1.93 3.02 4.68
N GLU A 115 -2.05 3.51 3.46
CA GLU A 115 -0.90 3.80 2.60
C GLU A 115 -0.86 5.30 2.32
N ILE A 116 0.30 5.90 2.52
CA ILE A 116 0.55 7.33 2.27
C ILE A 116 1.76 7.43 1.36
N VAL A 117 1.60 8.04 0.20
CA VAL A 117 2.67 8.13 -0.81
C VAL A 117 2.75 9.54 -1.38
N SER A 118 3.96 10.02 -1.58
CA SER A 118 4.25 11.27 -2.29
C SER A 118 5.20 10.97 -3.46
N PRO A 119 4.89 11.45 -4.67
CA PRO A 119 3.67 12.15 -5.08
C PRO A 119 2.49 11.20 -5.25
N ALA A 120 1.29 11.74 -5.40
CA ALA A 120 0.08 10.93 -5.57
C ALA A 120 0.12 10.09 -6.84
N ASP A 121 0.80 10.55 -7.89
CA ASP A 121 0.94 9.86 -9.17
C ASP A 121 2.23 9.03 -9.27
N PHE A 122 2.72 8.54 -8.12
CA PHE A 122 3.92 7.69 -8.09
C PHE A 122 3.81 6.54 -9.09
N LYS A 123 4.97 6.06 -9.55
CA LYS A 123 5.03 4.97 -10.54
C LYS A 123 5.43 3.66 -9.88
N THR A 124 4.84 2.58 -10.40
CA THR A 124 5.20 1.22 -10.04
C THR A 124 5.94 0.59 -11.21
N VAL A 125 7.11 0.03 -10.95
CA VAL A 125 7.97 -0.58 -11.96
C VAL A 125 8.21 -2.02 -11.59
N ASP A 126 7.88 -2.95 -12.48
CA ASP A 126 8.20 -4.36 -12.30
C ASP A 126 9.71 -4.55 -12.38
N VAL A 127 10.25 -5.41 -11.54
CA VAL A 127 11.69 -5.66 -11.47
C VAL A 127 11.99 -7.16 -11.48
N GLU A 128 13.21 -7.49 -11.85
CA GLU A 128 13.68 -8.87 -11.74
C GLU A 128 13.74 -9.29 -10.27
N PRO A 129 13.30 -10.51 -9.95
CA PRO A 129 13.38 -11.01 -8.57
C PRO A 129 14.83 -11.06 -8.10
N PRO A 130 15.09 -10.71 -6.82
CA PRO A 130 16.36 -11.05 -6.20
C PRO A 130 16.55 -12.58 -6.19
N THR A 131 17.78 -13.04 -5.97
CA THR A 131 18.07 -14.47 -5.87
C THR A 131 17.66 -14.99 -4.49
N CYS A 132 16.36 -15.05 -4.25
CA CYS A 132 15.81 -15.55 -2.99
C CYS A 132 14.48 -16.24 -3.28
N GLU A 133 14.08 -17.14 -2.38
CA GLU A 133 12.80 -17.81 -2.46
C GLU A 133 11.74 -17.02 -1.69
N VAL A 134 10.54 -16.94 -2.26
CA VAL A 134 9.38 -16.36 -1.60
C VAL A 134 8.58 -17.49 -0.97
N PRO A 135 8.30 -17.44 0.34
CA PRO A 135 7.48 -18.46 0.98
C PRO A 135 6.10 -18.57 0.37
N GLU A 136 5.48 -19.74 0.47
CA GLU A 136 4.12 -19.93 0.03
C GLU A 136 3.14 -19.14 0.91
N PRO A 137 2.06 -18.59 0.33
CA PRO A 137 1.04 -17.92 1.13
C PRO A 137 0.31 -18.88 2.06
N THR A 138 -0.17 -18.35 3.19
CA THR A 138 -1.00 -19.10 4.12
C THR A 138 -2.41 -19.23 3.55
N PRO A 139 -2.96 -20.46 3.38
CA PRO A 139 -4.32 -20.61 2.90
C PRO A 139 -5.35 -19.96 3.83
N TRP A 140 -6.36 -19.33 3.25
CA TRP A 140 -7.48 -18.83 4.05
C TRP A 140 -8.38 -19.98 4.48
N PRO A 141 -8.99 -19.88 5.69
CA PRO A 141 -9.93 -20.88 6.17
C PRO A 141 -11.20 -20.96 5.35
#